data_7673e6ae28116088b742d27bb9a6a1d1
#
_entry.id   7673e6ae28116088b742d27bb9a6a1d1
#
_cell.length_a   1.000
_cell.length_b   1.000
_cell.length_c   1.000
_cell.angle_alpha   90.00
_cell.angle_beta   90.00
_cell.angle_gamma   90.00
#
_symmetry.space_group_name_H-M   'P 1'
#
loop_
_entity.id
_entity.type
_entity.pdbx_description
1 polymer ?
#
loop_
_entity_poly.entity_id
_entity_poly.type
_entity_poly.pdbx_seq_one_letter_code
_entity_poly.pdbx_strand_id
1 'polypeptide(L)'
;MSAQPHPDRVVALEERVSQLTRKLAEAKQAVQVWSDANASLSQSAAEARAKNQGAGRGILGSLLGSKFRGAMRTTAAASNAAIAKDVADKRGRIAEGKRQAQELVRDIQQELASAREDLKAMTAGAKAKSSVKAAVAKSAGASLDLLKKLKEARDAGLLTEEEFEEKRKKLVSDL
;
A
#
# COMPACT_ATOMS: atom_id res chain seq x y z
N MET A 1 31.97 9.62 -3.00
CA MET A 1 32.00 8.23 -2.47
C MET A 1 30.60 7.64 -2.62
N SER A 2 30.32 6.91 -3.69
CA SER A 2 29.00 6.30 -3.94
C SER A 2 28.94 4.96 -3.23
N ALA A 3 28.22 4.91 -2.12
CA ALA A 3 27.97 3.68 -1.40
C ALA A 3 27.33 2.66 -2.34
N GLN A 4 27.89 1.48 -2.43
CA GLN A 4 27.30 0.36 -3.16
C GLN A 4 25.97 0.00 -2.50
N PRO A 5 24.88 -0.27 -3.24
CA PRO A 5 23.68 -0.82 -2.65
C PRO A 5 24.01 -2.20 -2.09
N HIS A 6 24.10 -2.30 -0.78
CA HIS A 6 24.24 -3.59 -0.10
C HIS A 6 23.02 -4.43 -0.46
N PRO A 7 23.16 -5.66 -0.95
CA PRO A 7 22.02 -6.54 -1.25
C PRO A 7 21.08 -6.70 -0.04
N ASP A 8 21.64 -6.71 1.16
CA ASP A 8 20.90 -6.78 2.42
C ASP A 8 19.92 -5.60 2.62
N ARG A 9 20.26 -4.41 2.11
CA ARG A 9 19.36 -3.24 2.19
C ARG A 9 18.15 -3.37 1.26
N VAL A 10 18.31 -3.94 0.09
CA VAL A 10 17.20 -4.18 -0.85
C VAL A 10 16.24 -5.19 -0.23
N VAL A 11 16.75 -6.31 0.28
CA VAL A 11 15.95 -7.33 0.97
C VAL A 11 15.20 -6.74 2.17
N ALA A 12 15.87 -5.94 2.99
CA ALA A 12 15.23 -5.28 4.13
C ALA A 12 14.10 -4.31 3.71
N LEU A 13 14.25 -3.59 2.60
CA LEU A 13 13.20 -2.72 2.06
C LEU A 13 12.03 -3.52 1.48
N GLU A 14 12.29 -4.62 0.78
CA GLU A 14 11.24 -5.52 0.28
C GLU A 14 10.43 -6.12 1.42
N GLU A 15 11.10 -6.54 2.48
CA GLU A 15 10.44 -7.05 3.69
C GLU A 15 9.60 -5.95 4.37
N ARG A 16 10.12 -4.72 4.48
CA ARG A 16 9.37 -3.58 5.01
C ARG A 16 8.12 -3.27 4.17
N VAL A 17 8.23 -3.27 2.84
CA VAL A 17 7.08 -3.09 1.93
C VAL A 17 6.04 -4.19 2.14
N SER A 18 6.48 -5.44 2.30
CA SER A 18 5.60 -6.57 2.58
C SER A 18 4.86 -6.41 3.92
N GLN A 19 5.56 -6.04 4.99
CA GLN A 19 4.99 -5.80 6.31
C GLN A 19 3.99 -4.64 6.29
N LEU A 20 4.32 -3.51 5.64
CA LEU A 20 3.42 -2.37 5.50
C LEU A 20 2.18 -2.72 4.70
N THR A 21 2.31 -3.56 3.68
CA THR A 21 1.17 -4.03 2.88
C THR A 21 0.19 -4.88 3.73
N ARG A 22 0.70 -5.74 4.61
CA ARG A 22 -0.13 -6.51 5.56
C ARG A 22 -0.83 -5.60 6.56
N LYS A 23 -0.09 -4.67 7.18
CA LYS A 23 -0.65 -3.68 8.12
C LYS A 23 -1.74 -2.83 7.44
N LEU A 24 -1.56 -2.45 6.18
CA LEU A 24 -2.57 -1.72 5.42
C LEU A 24 -3.85 -2.52 5.23
N ALA A 25 -3.73 -3.82 4.96
CA ALA A 25 -4.90 -4.70 4.85
C ALA A 25 -5.66 -4.81 6.18
N GLU A 26 -4.96 -4.99 7.29
CA GLU A 26 -5.53 -5.02 8.64
C GLU A 26 -6.22 -3.70 9.01
N ALA A 27 -5.59 -2.56 8.74
CA ALA A 27 -6.17 -1.24 9.00
C ALA A 27 -7.44 -0.99 8.16
N LYS A 28 -7.46 -1.41 6.89
CA LYS A 28 -8.66 -1.35 6.04
C LYS A 28 -9.77 -2.25 6.57
N GLN A 29 -9.44 -3.44 7.06
CA GLN A 29 -10.41 -4.32 7.70
C GLN A 29 -11.00 -3.70 8.96
N ALA A 30 -10.20 -2.99 9.77
CA ALA A 30 -10.70 -2.26 10.93
C ALA A 30 -11.71 -1.16 10.53
N VAL A 31 -11.47 -0.41 9.44
CA VAL A 31 -12.43 0.56 8.91
C VAL A 31 -13.75 -0.11 8.51
N GLN A 32 -13.68 -1.30 7.91
CA GLN A 32 -14.87 -2.07 7.53
C GLN A 32 -15.66 -2.52 8.76
N VAL A 33 -14.99 -3.05 9.80
CA VAL A 33 -15.62 -3.45 11.06
C VAL A 33 -16.40 -2.30 11.68
N TRP A 34 -15.85 -1.09 11.72
CA TRP A 34 -16.57 0.09 12.21
C TRP A 34 -17.76 0.48 11.35
N SER A 35 -17.68 0.29 10.02
CA SER A 35 -18.79 0.55 9.11
C SER A 35 -19.93 -0.44 9.32
N ASP A 36 -19.61 -1.71 9.51
CA ASP A 36 -20.57 -2.78 9.77
C ASP A 36 -21.25 -2.61 11.15
N ALA A 37 -20.47 -2.19 12.15
CA ALA A 37 -20.99 -1.85 13.47
C ALA A 37 -22.03 -0.70 13.40
N ASN A 38 -21.78 0.32 12.56
CA ASN A 38 -22.75 1.41 12.35
C ASN A 38 -24.03 0.93 11.66
N ALA A 39 -23.91 0.03 10.68
CA ALA A 39 -25.07 -0.55 10.00
C ALA A 39 -25.91 -1.41 10.97
N SER A 40 -25.26 -2.28 11.74
CA SER A 40 -25.89 -3.12 12.76
C SER A 40 -26.59 -2.28 13.85
N LEU A 41 -25.95 -1.21 14.32
CA LEU A 41 -26.54 -0.28 15.27
C LEU A 41 -27.81 0.37 14.70
N SER A 42 -27.79 0.74 13.43
CA SER A 42 -28.96 1.34 12.76
C SER A 42 -30.13 0.38 12.65
N GLN A 43 -29.85 -0.88 12.33
CA GLN A 43 -30.86 -1.95 12.26
C GLN A 43 -31.45 -2.24 13.64
N SER A 44 -30.63 -2.44 14.66
CA SER A 44 -31.09 -2.72 16.02
C SER A 44 -31.91 -1.56 16.61
N ALA A 45 -31.53 -0.32 16.30
CA ALA A 45 -32.30 0.86 16.69
C ALA A 45 -33.67 0.94 15.98
N ALA A 46 -33.74 0.56 14.71
CA ALA A 46 -35.00 0.50 13.97
C ALA A 46 -35.95 -0.56 14.55
N GLU A 47 -35.41 -1.75 14.83
CA GLU A 47 -36.17 -2.85 15.45
C GLU A 47 -36.71 -2.48 16.84
N ALA A 48 -35.88 -1.86 17.69
CA ALA A 48 -36.28 -1.41 19.01
C ALA A 48 -37.41 -0.36 18.95
N ARG A 49 -37.34 0.57 17.99
CA ARG A 49 -38.41 1.57 17.77
C ARG A 49 -39.68 0.93 17.23
N ALA A 50 -39.56 -0.05 16.33
CA ALA A 50 -40.70 -0.77 15.77
C ALA A 50 -41.49 -1.52 16.87
N LYS A 51 -40.77 -2.18 17.80
CA LYS A 51 -41.38 -2.82 18.97
C LYS A 51 -42.14 -1.82 19.85
N ASN A 52 -41.59 -0.61 20.06
CA ASN A 52 -42.25 0.42 20.83
C ASN A 52 -43.47 1.03 20.11
N GLN A 53 -43.50 1.09 18.79
CA GLN A 53 -44.63 1.60 18.00
C GLN A 53 -45.86 0.66 18.08
N GLY A 54 -45.64 -0.64 18.28
CA GLY A 54 -46.70 -1.62 18.48
C GLY A 54 -47.33 -1.61 19.89
N ALA A 55 -46.65 -1.02 20.88
CA ALA A 55 -47.09 -0.98 22.26
C ALA A 55 -48.32 -0.07 22.38
N GLY A 56 -49.46 -0.63 22.72
CA GLY A 56 -50.72 0.08 22.90
C GLY A 56 -51.72 0.04 21.74
N ARG A 57 -51.39 -0.61 20.60
CA ARG A 57 -52.29 -0.85 19.47
C ARG A 57 -53.00 -2.20 19.51
N GLY A 58 -52.73 -3.05 20.51
CA GLY A 58 -53.38 -4.35 20.67
C GLY A 58 -54.79 -4.25 21.25
N ILE A 59 -55.50 -5.39 21.23
CA ILE A 59 -56.87 -5.57 21.75
C ILE A 59 -57.02 -5.06 23.19
N LEU A 60 -55.97 -5.16 24.01
CA LEU A 60 -55.95 -4.65 25.40
C LEU A 60 -56.00 -3.12 25.47
N GLY A 61 -55.48 -2.41 24.50
CA GLY A 61 -55.52 -0.92 24.43
C GLY A 61 -56.93 -0.38 24.12
N SER A 62 -57.83 -1.17 23.53
CA SER A 62 -59.22 -0.79 23.30
C SER A 62 -60.11 -1.02 24.51
N LEU A 63 -59.77 -1.99 25.36
CA LEU A 63 -60.53 -2.37 26.56
C LEU A 63 -60.22 -1.49 27.79
N LEU A 64 -59.02 -0.96 27.92
CA LEU A 64 -58.53 -0.28 29.13
C LEU A 64 -58.69 1.25 29.13
N GLY A 65 -59.30 1.84 28.10
CA GLY A 65 -59.72 3.24 28.06
C GLY A 65 -58.60 4.23 27.71
N SER A 66 -58.94 5.54 27.60
CA SER A 66 -58.08 6.62 27.11
C SER A 66 -56.88 6.92 28.03
N LYS A 67 -57.06 6.80 29.33
CA LYS A 67 -55.97 7.05 30.33
C LYS A 67 -54.84 6.03 30.23
N PHE A 68 -55.19 4.74 30.01
CA PHE A 68 -54.18 3.69 29.79
C PHE A 68 -53.41 3.90 28.48
N ARG A 69 -54.08 4.29 27.40
CA ARG A 69 -53.44 4.63 26.14
C ARG A 69 -52.50 5.84 26.26
N GLY A 70 -52.87 6.82 27.08
CA GLY A 70 -52.01 7.96 27.39
C GLY A 70 -50.73 7.53 28.11
N ALA A 71 -50.83 6.72 29.17
CA ALA A 71 -49.69 6.20 29.92
C ALA A 71 -48.77 5.36 29.07
N MET A 72 -49.29 4.51 28.17
CA MET A 72 -48.47 3.69 27.26
C MET A 72 -47.77 4.56 26.21
N ARG A 73 -48.35 5.65 25.74
CA ARG A 73 -47.69 6.59 24.83
C ARG A 73 -46.55 7.34 25.51
N THR A 74 -46.70 7.77 26.75
CA THR A 74 -45.63 8.46 27.49
C THR A 74 -44.46 7.52 27.80
N THR A 75 -44.74 6.28 28.18
CA THR A 75 -43.68 5.24 28.36
C THR A 75 -42.97 4.91 27.05
N ALA A 76 -43.69 4.77 25.94
CA ALA A 76 -43.10 4.54 24.63
C ALA A 76 -42.25 5.75 24.17
N ALA A 77 -42.68 6.98 24.44
CA ALA A 77 -41.92 8.18 24.13
C ALA A 77 -40.65 8.27 24.97
N ALA A 78 -40.71 7.99 26.28
CA ALA A 78 -39.51 7.95 27.15
C ALA A 78 -38.54 6.85 26.72
N SER A 79 -39.04 5.66 26.35
CA SER A 79 -38.21 4.56 25.83
C SER A 79 -37.54 4.94 24.49
N ASN A 80 -38.27 5.59 23.59
CA ASN A 80 -37.70 6.05 22.31
C ASN A 80 -36.62 7.14 22.51
N ALA A 81 -36.78 8.03 23.49
CA ALA A 81 -35.78 9.04 23.86
C ALA A 81 -34.49 8.37 24.41
N ALA A 82 -34.67 7.37 25.29
CA ALA A 82 -33.56 6.60 25.81
C ALA A 82 -32.78 5.84 24.70
N ILE A 83 -33.52 5.20 23.79
CA ILE A 83 -32.91 4.55 22.59
C ILE A 83 -32.16 5.57 21.74
N ALA A 84 -32.76 6.76 21.51
CA ALA A 84 -32.14 7.81 20.70
C ALA A 84 -30.81 8.27 21.31
N LYS A 85 -30.78 8.46 22.64
CA LYS A 85 -29.54 8.84 23.37
C LYS A 85 -28.48 7.74 23.28
N ASP A 86 -28.81 6.48 23.57
CA ASP A 86 -27.89 5.35 23.49
C ASP A 86 -27.30 5.18 22.09
N VAL A 87 -28.15 5.33 21.06
CA VAL A 87 -27.72 5.29 19.65
C VAL A 87 -26.79 6.45 19.31
N ALA A 88 -27.06 7.66 19.80
CA ALA A 88 -26.19 8.81 19.58
C ALA A 88 -24.80 8.61 20.21
N ASP A 89 -24.76 8.14 21.45
CA ASP A 89 -23.52 7.88 22.17
C ASP A 89 -22.68 6.76 21.47
N LYS A 90 -23.33 5.69 21.04
CA LYS A 90 -22.67 4.60 20.30
C LYS A 90 -22.17 5.07 18.94
N ARG A 91 -22.96 5.88 18.21
CA ARG A 91 -22.52 6.48 16.94
C ARG A 91 -21.30 7.37 17.10
N GLY A 92 -21.24 8.15 18.17
CA GLY A 92 -20.07 8.96 18.49
C GLY A 92 -18.81 8.10 18.63
N ARG A 93 -18.89 7.01 19.39
CA ARG A 93 -17.76 6.05 19.56
C ARG A 93 -17.37 5.37 18.25
N ILE A 94 -18.35 4.95 17.45
CA ILE A 94 -18.10 4.32 16.14
C ILE A 94 -17.46 5.32 15.19
N ALA A 95 -17.92 6.56 15.13
CA ALA A 95 -17.35 7.61 14.28
C ALA A 95 -15.90 7.90 14.65
N GLU A 96 -15.62 7.99 15.95
CA GLU A 96 -14.25 8.19 16.45
C GLU A 96 -13.34 7.01 16.11
N GLY A 97 -13.76 5.77 16.37
CA GLY A 97 -12.99 4.57 16.03
C GLY A 97 -12.73 4.46 14.51
N LYS A 98 -13.75 4.79 13.70
CA LYS A 98 -13.59 4.82 12.24
C LYS A 98 -12.60 5.89 11.79
N ARG A 99 -12.63 7.08 12.38
CA ARG A 99 -11.69 8.17 12.10
C ARG A 99 -10.26 7.75 12.40
N GLN A 100 -10.01 7.18 13.58
CA GLN A 100 -8.69 6.68 13.98
C GLN A 100 -8.18 5.58 13.03
N ALA A 101 -9.05 4.63 12.65
CA ALA A 101 -8.69 3.61 11.68
C ALA A 101 -8.37 4.19 10.29
N GLN A 102 -9.09 5.23 9.85
CA GLN A 102 -8.82 5.92 8.59
C GLN A 102 -7.51 6.72 8.62
N GLU A 103 -7.18 7.37 9.73
CA GLU A 103 -5.90 8.03 9.93
C GLU A 103 -4.76 7.02 9.83
N LEU A 104 -4.87 5.89 10.53
CA LEU A 104 -3.89 4.80 10.45
C LEU A 104 -3.70 4.28 9.01
N VAL A 105 -4.78 4.15 8.23
CA VAL A 105 -4.70 3.77 6.80
C VAL A 105 -3.89 4.79 6.01
N ARG A 106 -4.10 6.09 6.23
CA ARG A 106 -3.35 7.16 5.54
C ARG A 106 -1.87 7.13 5.89
N ASP A 107 -1.54 7.00 7.16
CA ASP A 107 -0.15 6.97 7.64
C ASP A 107 0.59 5.78 7.03
N ILE A 108 0.00 4.58 7.08
CA ILE A 108 0.59 3.38 6.47
C ILE A 108 0.73 3.53 4.95
N GLN A 109 -0.24 4.16 4.27
CA GLN A 109 -0.15 4.42 2.83
C GLN A 109 1.01 5.35 2.49
N GLN A 110 1.23 6.38 3.28
CA GLN A 110 2.34 7.32 3.10
C GLN A 110 3.70 6.64 3.34
N GLU A 111 3.82 5.85 4.41
CA GLU A 111 5.03 5.06 4.66
C GLU A 111 5.30 4.04 3.55
N LEU A 112 4.26 3.38 3.05
CA LEU A 112 4.37 2.41 1.97
C LEU A 112 4.82 3.06 0.66
N ALA A 113 4.31 4.26 0.35
CA ALA A 113 4.75 5.04 -0.81
C ALA A 113 6.24 5.38 -0.71
N SER A 114 6.68 5.92 0.42
CA SER A 114 8.10 6.24 0.67
C SER A 114 9.00 5.00 0.55
N ALA A 115 8.62 3.88 1.19
CA ALA A 115 9.40 2.65 1.12
C ALA A 115 9.51 2.09 -0.31
N ARG A 116 8.47 2.24 -1.12
CA ARG A 116 8.48 1.84 -2.54
C ARG A 116 9.36 2.75 -3.40
N GLU A 117 9.38 4.04 -3.12
CA GLU A 117 10.27 5.00 -3.81
C GLU A 117 11.73 4.70 -3.49
N ASP A 118 12.07 4.45 -2.22
CA ASP A 118 13.40 4.05 -1.79
C ASP A 118 13.86 2.76 -2.48
N LEU A 119 13.01 1.75 -2.53
CA LEU A 119 13.27 0.49 -3.22
C LEU A 119 13.51 0.70 -4.72
N LYS A 120 12.69 1.53 -5.37
CA LYS A 120 12.83 1.87 -6.79
C LYS A 120 14.13 2.62 -7.06
N ALA A 121 14.51 3.58 -6.23
CA ALA A 121 15.76 4.32 -6.36
C ALA A 121 16.98 3.40 -6.24
N MET A 122 16.97 2.48 -5.26
CA MET A 122 18.06 1.53 -5.07
C MET A 122 18.18 0.53 -6.23
N THR A 123 17.06 0.01 -6.73
CA THR A 123 17.06 -0.94 -7.85
C THR A 123 17.42 -0.28 -9.18
N ALA A 124 17.01 0.97 -9.42
CA ALA A 124 17.41 1.74 -10.61
C ALA A 124 18.91 2.00 -10.63
N GLY A 125 19.51 2.36 -9.49
CA GLY A 125 20.96 2.54 -9.36
C GLY A 125 21.74 1.26 -9.63
N ALA A 126 21.25 0.11 -9.21
CA ALA A 126 21.86 -1.20 -9.48
C ALA A 126 21.79 -1.57 -10.97
N LYS A 127 20.64 -1.35 -11.62
CA LYS A 127 20.45 -1.58 -13.07
C LYS A 127 21.36 -0.69 -13.92
N ALA A 128 21.47 0.61 -13.59
CA ALA A 128 22.35 1.53 -14.30
C ALA A 128 23.81 1.09 -14.23
N LYS A 129 24.28 0.68 -13.05
CA LYS A 129 25.67 0.16 -12.88
C LYS A 129 25.91 -1.14 -13.66
N SER A 130 24.93 -2.06 -13.68
CA SER A 130 25.06 -3.30 -14.44
C SER A 130 25.08 -3.07 -15.95
N SER A 131 24.30 -2.13 -16.46
CA SER A 131 24.29 -1.76 -17.87
C SER A 131 25.60 -1.10 -18.32
N VAL A 132 26.16 -0.21 -17.50
CA VAL A 132 27.48 0.39 -17.77
C VAL A 132 28.57 -0.67 -17.76
N LYS A 133 28.58 -1.58 -16.77
CA LYS A 133 29.56 -2.68 -16.71
C LYS A 133 29.43 -3.62 -17.92
N ALA A 134 28.21 -3.93 -18.37
CA ALA A 134 27.99 -4.74 -19.56
C ALA A 134 28.43 -4.03 -20.85
N ALA A 135 28.21 -2.72 -20.96
CA ALA A 135 28.66 -1.93 -22.11
C ALA A 135 30.20 -1.85 -22.18
N VAL A 136 30.87 -1.63 -21.02
CA VAL A 136 32.34 -1.63 -20.96
C VAL A 136 32.92 -3.02 -21.28
N ALA A 137 32.32 -4.09 -20.77
CA ALA A 137 32.76 -5.45 -21.10
C ALA A 137 32.57 -5.79 -22.59
N LYS A 138 31.48 -5.30 -23.21
CA LYS A 138 31.24 -5.48 -24.64
C LYS A 138 32.23 -4.70 -25.52
N SER A 139 32.54 -3.46 -25.14
CA SER A 139 33.56 -2.65 -25.86
C SER A 139 34.95 -3.26 -25.75
N ALA A 140 35.34 -3.71 -24.56
CA ALA A 140 36.65 -4.40 -24.35
C ALA A 140 36.74 -5.71 -25.15
N GLY A 141 35.65 -6.49 -25.24
CA GLY A 141 35.61 -7.70 -26.08
C GLY A 141 35.77 -7.40 -27.55
N ALA A 142 35.09 -6.35 -28.07
CA ALA A 142 35.20 -5.93 -29.46
C ALA A 142 36.64 -5.45 -29.80
N SER A 143 37.28 -4.73 -28.91
CA SER A 143 38.66 -4.28 -29.08
C SER A 143 39.68 -5.43 -29.09
N LEU A 144 39.46 -6.46 -28.26
CA LEU A 144 40.29 -7.68 -28.29
C LEU A 144 40.11 -8.48 -29.57
N ASP A 145 38.90 -8.55 -30.12
CA ASP A 145 38.67 -9.22 -31.41
C ASP A 145 39.29 -8.46 -32.58
N LEU A 146 39.33 -7.13 -32.53
CA LEU A 146 40.03 -6.31 -33.51
C LEU A 146 41.54 -6.49 -33.43
N LEU A 147 42.12 -6.59 -32.23
CA LEU A 147 43.54 -6.87 -32.02
C LEU A 147 43.93 -8.26 -32.56
N LYS A 148 43.08 -9.28 -32.40
CA LYS A 148 43.31 -10.61 -33.00
C LYS A 148 43.32 -10.55 -34.52
N LYS A 149 42.32 -9.89 -35.13
CA LYS A 149 42.25 -9.70 -36.58
C LYS A 149 43.44 -8.92 -37.15
N LEU A 150 43.91 -7.90 -36.44
CA LEU A 150 45.10 -7.16 -36.79
C LEU A 150 46.35 -8.07 -36.78
N LYS A 151 46.47 -8.94 -35.80
CA LYS A 151 47.56 -9.91 -35.73
C LYS A 151 47.49 -10.92 -36.88
N GLU A 152 46.30 -11.46 -37.16
CA GLU A 152 46.07 -12.36 -38.30
C GLU A 152 46.40 -11.71 -39.65
N ALA A 153 46.04 -10.43 -39.83
CA ALA A 153 46.37 -9.69 -41.04
C ALA A 153 47.88 -9.45 -41.23
N ARG A 154 48.61 -9.19 -40.13
CA ARG A 154 50.09 -9.13 -40.16
C ARG A 154 50.68 -10.48 -40.50
N ASP A 155 50.27 -11.55 -39.83
CA ASP A 155 50.79 -12.92 -40.02
C ASP A 155 50.47 -13.43 -41.43
N ALA A 156 49.42 -12.94 -42.08
CA ALA A 156 49.09 -13.18 -43.49
C ALA A 156 49.85 -12.28 -44.48
N GLY A 157 50.73 -11.40 -44.03
CA GLY A 157 51.48 -10.48 -44.88
C GLY A 157 50.69 -9.34 -45.48
N LEU A 158 49.47 -9.08 -44.99
CA LEU A 158 48.57 -8.01 -45.46
C LEU A 158 48.88 -6.66 -44.83
N LEU A 159 49.66 -6.64 -43.74
CA LEU A 159 50.12 -5.45 -43.03
C LEU A 159 51.62 -5.51 -42.80
N THR A 160 52.28 -4.37 -42.92
CA THR A 160 53.69 -4.24 -42.53
C THR A 160 53.78 -4.16 -41.00
N GLU A 161 54.96 -4.45 -40.42
CA GLU A 161 55.17 -4.36 -38.96
C GLU A 161 54.89 -2.95 -38.43
N GLU A 162 55.25 -1.92 -39.21
CA GLU A 162 55.06 -0.51 -38.83
C GLU A 162 53.55 -0.16 -38.79
N GLU A 163 52.78 -0.57 -39.78
CA GLU A 163 51.31 -0.36 -39.86
C GLU A 163 50.61 -1.14 -38.73
N PHE A 164 51.06 -2.31 -38.36
CA PHE A 164 50.53 -3.11 -37.26
C PHE A 164 50.71 -2.38 -35.93
N GLU A 165 51.91 -1.90 -35.65
CA GLU A 165 52.22 -1.21 -34.39
C GLU A 165 51.47 0.13 -34.28
N GLU A 166 51.33 0.88 -35.36
CA GLU A 166 50.54 2.12 -35.37
C GLU A 166 49.07 1.85 -35.06
N LYS A 167 48.43 0.88 -35.71
CA LYS A 167 47.05 0.50 -35.50
C LYS A 167 46.84 -0.10 -34.12
N ARG A 168 47.78 -0.88 -33.61
CA ARG A 168 47.75 -1.43 -32.25
C ARG A 168 47.78 -0.31 -31.19
N LYS A 169 48.72 0.65 -31.31
CA LYS A 169 48.78 1.80 -30.40
C LYS A 169 47.47 2.59 -30.37
N LYS A 170 46.87 2.83 -31.53
CA LYS A 170 45.61 3.53 -31.63
C LYS A 170 44.48 2.77 -30.95
N LEU A 171 44.32 1.47 -31.16
CA LEU A 171 43.34 0.60 -30.51
C LEU A 171 43.49 0.50 -28.98
N VAL A 172 44.75 0.52 -28.50
CA VAL A 172 45.05 0.49 -27.07
C VAL A 172 44.80 1.86 -26.40
N SER A 173 44.99 2.97 -27.12
CA SER A 173 44.69 4.31 -26.58
C SER A 173 43.20 4.59 -26.51
N ASP A 174 42.37 3.90 -27.29
CA ASP A 174 40.89 4.06 -27.30
C ASP A 174 40.18 3.07 -26.32
N LEU A 175 40.94 2.29 -25.55
CA LEU A 175 40.45 1.38 -24.50
C LEU A 175 40.42 2.02 -23.12
#